data_ceb21e955d10f9e41f62adb736eb9ec4
#
_entry.id   ceb21e955d10f9e41f62adb736eb9ec4
#
_cell.length_a   1.000
_cell.length_b   1.000
_cell.length_c   1.000
_cell.angle_alpha   90.00
_cell.angle_beta   90.00
_cell.angle_gamma   90.00
#
_symmetry.space_group_name_H-M   'P 1'
#
loop_
_entity.id
_entity.type
_entity.pdbx_description
1 polymer ?
#
loop_
_entity_poly.entity_id
_entity_poly.type
_entity_poly.pdbx_seq_one_letter_code
_entity_poly.pdbx_strand_id
1 'polypeptide(L)'
;MEYEEFEDLYIKYSETYGEQTVPHEILAKYNLDDGVSTIENLSDIKTGYFDYFSSSNWMTRSDGVTLSIYWKDYLFEGIGNVVMYKAGKAWTALKNMHGNDSNWKNSDSMEAQFHCHVSNAGKLKKPYNIEPWRTETNMAVLIKCKCNA
;
A
#
# COMPACT_ATOMS: atom_id res chain seq x y z
N MET A 1 -19.94 0.98 3.58
CA MET A 1 -19.05 0.22 2.71
C MET A 1 -17.95 -0.43 3.55
N GLU A 2 -17.65 -1.65 3.21
CA GLU A 2 -16.56 -2.36 3.87
C GLU A 2 -15.21 -1.83 3.37
N TYR A 3 -14.27 -1.67 4.28
CA TYR A 3 -12.92 -1.22 3.98
C TYR A 3 -12.22 -2.17 2.99
N GLU A 4 -12.47 -3.48 3.15
CA GLU A 4 -11.92 -4.51 2.28
C GLU A 4 -12.43 -4.39 0.84
N GLU A 5 -13.70 -4.02 0.65
CA GLU A 5 -14.26 -3.83 -0.69
C GLU A 5 -13.58 -2.68 -1.43
N PHE A 6 -13.31 -1.59 -0.72
CA PHE A 6 -12.60 -0.46 -1.30
C PHE A 6 -11.17 -0.86 -1.67
N GLU A 7 -10.50 -1.59 -0.81
CA GLU A 7 -9.14 -2.06 -1.05
C GLU A 7 -9.07 -2.96 -2.28
N ASP A 8 -9.97 -3.94 -2.38
CA ASP A 8 -10.03 -4.84 -3.54
C ASP A 8 -10.22 -4.06 -4.83
N LEU A 9 -11.11 -3.08 -4.82
CA LEU A 9 -11.37 -2.24 -5.97
C LEU A 9 -10.16 -1.38 -6.32
N TYR A 10 -9.49 -0.83 -5.31
CA TYR A 10 -8.29 -0.02 -5.51
C TYR A 10 -7.17 -0.85 -6.14
N ILE A 11 -6.91 -2.04 -5.62
CA ILE A 11 -5.87 -2.92 -6.14
C ILE A 11 -6.19 -3.30 -7.58
N LYS A 12 -7.43 -3.69 -7.85
CA LYS A 12 -7.86 -4.04 -9.20
C LYS A 12 -7.69 -2.88 -10.16
N TYR A 13 -8.02 -1.67 -9.72
CA TYR A 13 -7.84 -0.48 -10.53
C TYR A 13 -6.36 -0.23 -10.82
N SER A 14 -5.52 -0.35 -9.80
CA SER A 14 -4.08 -0.16 -9.95
C SER A 14 -3.47 -1.16 -10.93
N GLU A 15 -3.92 -2.41 -10.90
CA GLU A 15 -3.48 -3.44 -11.85
C GLU A 15 -3.86 -3.11 -13.29
N THR A 16 -5.03 -2.51 -13.49
CA THR A 16 -5.56 -2.21 -14.82
C THR A 16 -4.93 -0.94 -15.41
N TYR A 17 -4.80 0.09 -14.61
CA TYR A 17 -4.42 1.44 -15.08
C TYR A 17 -3.07 1.93 -14.54
N GLY A 18 -2.38 1.09 -13.78
CA GLY A 18 -1.15 1.48 -13.10
C GLY A 18 -1.43 2.22 -11.80
N GLU A 19 -0.37 2.61 -11.11
CA GLU A 19 -0.45 3.23 -9.80
C GLU A 19 -0.74 4.71 -9.88
N GLN A 20 -1.78 5.06 -10.58
CA GLN A 20 -2.20 6.44 -10.76
C GLN A 20 -3.14 6.84 -9.62
N THR A 21 -3.80 7.94 -9.77
CA THR A 21 -4.81 8.39 -8.82
C THR A 21 -6.06 7.55 -8.96
N VAL A 22 -6.70 7.25 -7.83
CA VAL A 22 -8.03 6.63 -7.84
C VAL A 22 -9.02 7.64 -8.46
N PRO A 23 -9.84 7.22 -9.43
CA PRO A 23 -10.80 8.13 -10.06
C PRO A 23 -11.78 8.74 -9.06
N HIS A 24 -12.19 9.98 -9.34
CA HIS A 24 -13.14 10.69 -8.51
C HIS A 24 -14.44 9.91 -8.34
N GLU A 25 -14.89 9.24 -9.38
CA GLU A 25 -16.12 8.44 -9.35
C GLU A 25 -16.05 7.30 -8.33
N ILE A 26 -14.89 6.70 -8.16
CA ILE A 26 -14.70 5.65 -7.17
C ILE A 26 -14.71 6.25 -5.76
N LEU A 27 -14.04 7.36 -5.57
CA LEU A 27 -14.00 8.03 -4.27
C LEU A 27 -15.40 8.48 -3.85
N ALA A 28 -16.17 9.06 -4.76
CA ALA A 28 -17.53 9.50 -4.51
C ALA A 28 -18.44 8.31 -4.17
N LYS A 29 -18.31 7.21 -4.89
CA LYS A 29 -19.09 6.00 -4.65
C LYS A 29 -18.96 5.47 -3.23
N TYR A 30 -17.82 5.67 -2.61
CA TYR A 30 -17.54 5.19 -1.27
C TYR A 30 -17.59 6.29 -0.21
N ASN A 31 -18.30 7.38 -0.52
CA ASN A 31 -18.58 8.47 0.42
C ASN A 31 -17.33 9.19 0.97
N LEU A 32 -16.26 9.24 0.22
CA LEU A 32 -15.10 10.02 0.62
C LEU A 32 -15.37 11.52 0.59
N ASP A 33 -16.35 11.92 -0.16
CA ASP A 33 -16.79 13.31 -0.25
C ASP A 33 -17.57 13.77 0.97
N ASP A 34 -17.95 12.88 1.89
CA ASP A 34 -18.52 13.27 3.17
C ASP A 34 -17.50 14.04 4.01
N GLY A 35 -16.27 13.70 3.86
CA GLY A 35 -15.19 14.51 4.34
C GLY A 35 -14.90 15.59 3.34
N VAL A 36 -15.88 16.22 2.84
CA VAL A 36 -15.92 17.31 1.84
C VAL A 36 -14.55 17.68 1.26
N SER A 37 -13.67 18.11 2.15
CA SER A 37 -12.31 18.51 1.82
C SER A 37 -11.44 17.33 1.35
N THR A 38 -11.85 16.09 1.59
CA THR A 38 -11.01 14.93 1.29
C THR A 38 -10.72 14.82 -0.20
N ILE A 39 -11.76 14.87 -1.04
CA ILE A 39 -11.57 14.81 -2.48
C ILE A 39 -10.88 16.07 -2.99
N GLU A 40 -11.29 17.23 -2.49
CA GLU A 40 -10.69 18.51 -2.88
C GLU A 40 -9.21 18.58 -2.53
N ASN A 41 -8.80 17.87 -1.48
CA ASN A 41 -7.44 17.89 -0.95
C ASN A 41 -6.58 16.71 -1.44
N LEU A 42 -7.06 15.88 -2.35
CA LEU A 42 -6.24 14.77 -2.86
C LEU A 42 -4.96 15.25 -3.53
N SER A 43 -5.00 16.40 -4.18
CA SER A 43 -3.81 16.99 -4.79
C SER A 43 -2.79 17.46 -3.76
N ASP A 44 -3.21 17.66 -2.50
CA ASP A 44 -2.34 18.09 -1.42
C ASP A 44 -1.72 16.89 -0.68
N ILE A 45 -2.15 15.69 -1.00
CA ILE A 45 -1.58 14.48 -0.40
C ILE A 45 -0.14 14.35 -0.85
N LYS A 46 0.76 14.22 0.10
CA LYS A 46 2.18 14.13 -0.13
C LYS A 46 2.54 12.85 -0.86
N THR A 47 3.59 12.91 -1.67
CA THR A 47 3.99 11.79 -2.53
C THR A 47 5.45 11.37 -2.35
N GLY A 48 6.18 12.02 -1.46
CA GLY A 48 7.61 11.74 -1.26
C GLY A 48 7.84 10.52 -0.39
N TYR A 49 8.95 9.85 -0.64
CA TYR A 49 9.34 8.67 0.15
C TYR A 49 9.36 8.99 1.66
N PHE A 50 10.02 10.07 2.05
CA PHE A 50 10.17 10.41 3.47
C PHE A 50 8.90 10.99 4.09
N ASP A 51 7.87 11.23 3.32
CA ASP A 51 6.56 11.54 3.87
C ASP A 51 5.92 10.29 4.49
N TYR A 52 6.21 9.11 3.95
CA TYR A 52 5.58 7.85 4.34
C TYR A 52 6.49 6.90 5.10
N PHE A 53 7.80 6.99 4.90
CA PHE A 53 8.75 6.04 5.48
C PHE A 53 9.91 6.75 6.14
N SER A 54 10.32 6.24 7.29
CA SER A 54 11.57 6.67 7.92
C SER A 54 12.76 5.90 7.35
N SER A 55 12.55 4.63 7.00
CA SER A 55 13.59 3.79 6.39
C SER A 55 12.98 2.55 5.75
N SER A 56 13.73 1.96 4.85
CA SER A 56 13.43 0.65 4.28
C SER A 56 14.75 -0.02 3.88
N ASN A 57 14.90 -1.28 4.26
CA ASN A 57 16.16 -1.98 4.08
C ASN A 57 15.93 -3.43 3.69
N TRP A 58 16.75 -3.93 2.78
CA TRP A 58 16.80 -5.35 2.46
C TRP A 58 17.45 -6.11 3.60
N MET A 59 16.81 -7.19 4.01
CA MET A 59 17.33 -8.06 5.08
C MET A 59 17.26 -9.50 4.63
N THR A 60 18.30 -10.28 4.97
CA THR A 60 18.29 -11.71 4.70
C THR A 60 17.76 -12.43 5.94
N ARG A 61 16.74 -13.25 5.73
CA ARG A 61 16.12 -14.06 6.79
C ARG A 61 16.29 -15.54 6.43
N SER A 62 15.93 -16.42 7.36
CA SER A 62 16.06 -17.86 7.15
C SER A 62 15.27 -18.39 5.95
N ASP A 63 14.13 -17.75 5.64
CA ASP A 63 13.24 -18.15 4.54
C ASP A 63 13.47 -17.35 3.25
N GLY A 64 14.30 -16.35 3.28
CA GLY A 64 14.60 -15.53 2.10
C GLY A 64 14.83 -14.08 2.43
N VAL A 65 14.98 -13.28 1.37
CA VAL A 65 15.19 -11.84 1.49
C VAL A 65 13.86 -11.14 1.74
N THR A 66 13.88 -10.13 2.57
CA THR A 66 12.71 -9.29 2.81
C THR A 66 13.09 -7.81 2.73
N LEU A 67 12.16 -6.98 2.26
CA LEU A 67 12.27 -5.53 2.37
C LEU A 67 11.56 -5.12 3.65
N SER A 68 12.33 -4.67 4.64
CA SER A 68 11.80 -4.26 5.93
C SER A 68 11.51 -2.77 5.90
N ILE A 69 10.24 -2.40 6.07
CA ILE A 69 9.76 -1.06 5.83
C ILE A 69 9.26 -0.44 7.13
N TYR A 70 9.82 0.70 7.49
CA TYR A 70 9.39 1.47 8.67
C TYR A 70 8.54 2.65 8.20
N TRP A 71 7.22 2.54 8.37
CA TRP A 71 6.25 3.58 7.98
C TRP A 71 6.21 4.71 8.99
N LYS A 72 5.77 5.89 8.52
CA LYS A 72 5.53 7.05 9.36
C LYS A 72 4.04 7.25 9.59
N ASP A 73 3.69 7.96 10.65
CA ASP A 73 2.31 8.20 11.05
C ASP A 73 1.48 8.85 9.95
N TYR A 74 2.08 9.68 9.11
CA TYR A 74 1.36 10.33 8.01
C TYR A 74 0.60 9.34 7.13
N LEU A 75 1.13 8.13 6.94
CA LEU A 75 0.44 7.09 6.16
C LEU A 75 -0.96 6.81 6.69
N PHE A 76 -1.14 6.89 8.00
CA PHE A 76 -2.38 6.52 8.66
C PHE A 76 -3.23 7.71 9.11
N GLU A 77 -2.86 8.94 8.76
CA GLU A 77 -3.65 10.11 9.07
C GLU A 77 -4.83 10.22 8.12
N GLY A 78 -6.03 10.40 8.68
CA GLY A 78 -7.26 10.48 7.93
C GLY A 78 -8.14 9.25 8.10
N ILE A 79 -9.26 9.24 7.40
CA ILE A 79 -10.18 8.09 7.41
C ILE A 79 -9.62 6.96 6.52
N GLY A 80 -10.15 5.73 6.69
CA GLY A 80 -9.63 4.54 6.06
C GLY A 80 -9.45 4.64 4.54
N ASN A 81 -10.39 5.26 3.85
CA ASN A 81 -10.31 5.40 2.39
C ASN A 81 -9.18 6.36 1.97
N VAL A 82 -8.92 7.39 2.77
CA VAL A 82 -7.78 8.30 2.53
C VAL A 82 -6.47 7.57 2.79
N VAL A 83 -6.44 6.71 3.81
CA VAL A 83 -5.28 5.89 4.09
C VAL A 83 -4.96 4.98 2.90
N MET A 84 -5.96 4.37 2.28
CA MET A 84 -5.73 3.52 1.11
C MET A 84 -5.23 4.32 -0.10
N TYR A 85 -5.70 5.54 -0.29
CA TYR A 85 -5.18 6.43 -1.32
C TYR A 85 -3.70 6.76 -1.05
N LYS A 86 -3.39 7.10 0.20
CA LYS A 86 -2.00 7.34 0.62
C LYS A 86 -1.12 6.12 0.44
N ALA A 87 -1.65 4.94 0.72
CA ALA A 87 -0.91 3.69 0.54
C ALA A 87 -0.46 3.51 -0.91
N GLY A 88 -1.30 3.89 -1.88
CA GLY A 88 -0.91 3.88 -3.29
C GLY A 88 0.24 4.84 -3.59
N LYS A 89 0.20 6.04 -3.00
CA LYS A 89 1.29 7.02 -3.16
C LYS A 89 2.58 6.55 -2.47
N ALA A 90 2.42 5.96 -1.29
CA ALA A 90 3.54 5.39 -0.55
C ALA A 90 4.20 4.25 -1.35
N TRP A 91 3.38 3.38 -1.93
CA TRP A 91 3.88 2.28 -2.75
C TRP A 91 4.68 2.79 -3.95
N THR A 92 4.16 3.78 -4.66
CA THR A 92 4.86 4.38 -5.80
C THR A 92 6.22 4.94 -5.38
N ALA A 93 6.29 5.63 -4.25
CA ALA A 93 7.53 6.16 -3.72
C ALA A 93 8.51 5.05 -3.35
N LEU A 94 8.03 3.98 -2.74
CA LEU A 94 8.84 2.82 -2.37
C LEU A 94 9.42 2.12 -3.60
N LYS A 95 8.60 1.94 -4.63
CA LYS A 95 9.01 1.34 -5.88
C LYS A 95 10.03 2.21 -6.62
N ASN A 96 9.86 3.53 -6.57
CA ASN A 96 10.85 4.45 -7.14
C ASN A 96 12.19 4.35 -6.40
N MET A 97 12.16 4.11 -5.10
CA MET A 97 13.37 3.99 -4.28
C MET A 97 14.10 2.67 -4.52
N HIS A 98 13.38 1.56 -4.58
CA HIS A 98 13.96 0.21 -4.57
C HIS A 98 13.71 -0.61 -5.83
N GLY A 99 12.89 -0.14 -6.75
CA GLY A 99 12.44 -0.94 -7.90
C GLY A 99 13.56 -1.38 -8.84
N ASN A 100 14.71 -0.72 -8.81
CA ASN A 100 15.89 -1.10 -9.60
C ASN A 100 16.89 -1.95 -8.82
N ASP A 101 16.60 -2.22 -7.55
CA ASP A 101 17.48 -3.06 -6.74
C ASP A 101 17.40 -4.51 -7.22
N SER A 102 18.51 -5.23 -7.15
CA SER A 102 18.57 -6.62 -7.63
C SER A 102 17.62 -7.57 -6.89
N ASN A 103 17.25 -7.22 -5.67
CA ASN A 103 16.33 -8.02 -4.85
C ASN A 103 14.86 -7.79 -5.17
N TRP A 104 14.52 -6.73 -5.91
CA TRP A 104 13.13 -6.42 -6.25
C TRP A 104 12.63 -7.38 -7.31
N LYS A 105 11.64 -8.21 -6.96
CA LYS A 105 11.05 -9.21 -7.85
C LYS A 105 9.56 -9.34 -7.54
N ASN A 106 8.79 -9.82 -8.52
CA ASN A 106 7.37 -10.05 -8.34
C ASN A 106 6.66 -8.82 -7.78
N SER A 107 6.82 -7.70 -8.49
CA SER A 107 6.33 -6.40 -8.05
C SER A 107 4.85 -6.39 -7.68
N ASP A 108 4.02 -7.12 -8.42
CA ASP A 108 2.58 -7.19 -8.15
C ASP A 108 2.28 -7.88 -6.82
N SER A 109 3.02 -8.95 -6.51
CA SER A 109 2.89 -9.61 -5.21
C SER A 109 3.40 -8.72 -4.08
N MET A 110 4.52 -8.04 -4.28
CA MET A 110 5.04 -7.10 -3.29
C MET A 110 4.04 -5.99 -3.00
N GLU A 111 3.41 -5.45 -4.03
CA GLU A 111 2.37 -4.42 -3.87
C GLU A 111 1.17 -4.94 -3.09
N ALA A 112 0.69 -6.13 -3.44
CA ALA A 112 -0.42 -6.76 -2.73
C ALA A 112 -0.07 -7.01 -1.26
N GLN A 113 1.14 -7.46 -0.97
CA GLN A 113 1.62 -7.63 0.40
C GLN A 113 1.61 -6.30 1.16
N PHE A 114 2.09 -5.24 0.53
CA PHE A 114 2.12 -3.92 1.16
C PHE A 114 0.71 -3.44 1.51
N HIS A 115 -0.21 -3.48 0.55
CA HIS A 115 -1.59 -3.07 0.80
C HIS A 115 -2.28 -3.94 1.84
N CYS A 116 -2.00 -5.24 1.84
CA CYS A 116 -2.50 -6.15 2.87
C CYS A 116 -2.02 -5.73 4.26
N HIS A 117 -0.74 -5.40 4.41
CA HIS A 117 -0.20 -4.92 5.68
C HIS A 117 -0.87 -3.62 6.12
N VAL A 118 -1.02 -2.67 5.22
CA VAL A 118 -1.65 -1.38 5.57
C VAL A 118 -3.09 -1.60 6.06
N SER A 119 -3.87 -2.40 5.35
CA SER A 119 -5.29 -2.55 5.65
C SER A 119 -5.56 -3.48 6.83
N ASN A 120 -4.73 -4.48 7.06
CA ASN A 120 -4.99 -5.49 8.08
C ASN A 120 -4.13 -5.37 9.34
N ALA A 121 -2.89 -4.91 9.21
CA ALA A 121 -2.01 -4.69 10.35
C ALA A 121 -2.04 -3.24 10.82
N GLY A 122 -2.11 -2.30 9.89
CA GLY A 122 -2.16 -0.88 10.22
C GLY A 122 -1.02 -0.46 11.13
N LYS A 123 -1.34 0.26 12.19
CA LYS A 123 -0.36 0.71 13.19
C LYS A 123 0.04 -0.37 14.19
N LEU A 124 -0.58 -1.54 14.14
CA LEU A 124 -0.31 -2.62 15.08
C LEU A 124 1.02 -3.32 14.82
N LYS A 125 1.59 -3.11 13.64
CA LYS A 125 2.84 -3.76 13.26
C LYS A 125 3.81 -2.76 12.63
N LYS A 126 5.05 -2.83 13.03
CA LYS A 126 6.17 -2.10 12.46
C LYS A 126 7.45 -2.88 12.75
N PRO A 127 8.26 -3.18 11.76
CA PRO A 127 8.11 -2.86 10.34
C PRO A 127 7.14 -3.77 9.61
N TYR A 128 6.80 -3.40 8.37
CA TYR A 128 6.22 -4.34 7.42
C TYR A 128 7.36 -5.04 6.69
N ASN A 129 7.25 -6.35 6.56
CA ASN A 129 8.23 -7.15 5.83
C ASN A 129 7.60 -7.62 4.53
N ILE A 130 8.14 -7.15 3.42
CA ILE A 130 7.66 -7.47 2.09
C ILE A 130 8.64 -8.43 1.43
N GLU A 131 8.14 -9.57 0.96
CA GLU A 131 8.97 -10.69 0.51
C GLU A 131 8.92 -10.81 -1.02
N PRO A 132 9.98 -10.42 -1.74
CA PRO A 132 9.98 -10.38 -3.20
C PRO A 132 9.97 -11.75 -3.87
N TRP A 133 10.29 -12.80 -3.13
CA TRP A 133 10.30 -14.17 -3.67
C TRP A 133 8.91 -14.82 -3.68
N ARG A 134 7.92 -14.19 -3.08
CA ARG A 134 6.55 -14.67 -3.13
C ARG A 134 5.86 -14.16 -4.39
N THR A 135 4.84 -14.89 -4.85
CA THR A 135 4.16 -14.58 -6.11
C THR A 135 2.65 -14.36 -5.97
N GLU A 136 2.10 -14.57 -4.78
CA GLU A 136 0.66 -14.46 -4.58
C GLU A 136 0.19 -13.00 -4.71
N THR A 137 -0.91 -12.81 -5.44
CA THR A 137 -1.54 -11.50 -5.60
C THR A 137 -3.00 -11.50 -5.13
N ASN A 138 -3.55 -12.66 -4.80
CA ASN A 138 -4.94 -12.75 -4.34
C ASN A 138 -5.04 -12.27 -2.90
N MET A 139 -5.80 -11.20 -2.69
CA MET A 139 -5.90 -10.59 -1.37
C MET A 139 -6.51 -11.52 -0.32
N ALA A 140 -7.48 -12.35 -0.69
CA ALA A 140 -8.07 -13.30 0.24
C ALA A 140 -7.06 -14.34 0.75
N VAL A 141 -6.18 -14.78 -0.14
CA VAL A 141 -5.09 -15.71 0.23
C VAL A 141 -4.07 -14.99 1.12
N LEU A 142 -3.70 -13.77 0.75
CA LEU A 142 -2.75 -12.98 1.53
C LEU A 142 -3.25 -12.74 2.94
N ILE A 143 -4.51 -12.40 3.11
CA ILE A 143 -5.09 -12.17 4.43
C ILE A 143 -4.99 -13.44 5.28
N LYS A 144 -5.31 -14.60 4.71
CA LYS A 144 -5.19 -15.88 5.42
C LYS A 144 -3.76 -16.18 5.85
N CYS A 145 -2.79 -15.75 5.06
CA CYS A 145 -1.37 -15.99 5.31
C CYS A 145 -0.69 -14.79 6.00
N LYS A 146 -1.47 -13.92 6.63
CA LYS A 146 -0.97 -12.75 7.37
C LYS A 146 -0.13 -11.83 6.48
N CYS A 147 -0.60 -11.62 5.25
CA CYS A 147 -0.03 -10.72 4.26
C CYS A 147 1.28 -11.18 3.61
N ASN A 148 1.72 -12.40 3.89
CA ASN A 148 2.93 -12.97 3.29
C ASN A 148 2.61 -14.36 2.73
N ALA A 149 2.34 -14.41 1.44
CA ALA A 149 2.02 -15.67 0.75
C ALA A 149 2.69 -15.80 -0.62
#